data_d3843dbd4399b1e8a9f9566dcb863c1a
#
_entry.id   d3843dbd4399b1e8a9f9566dcb863c1a
#
_cell.length_a   1.000
_cell.length_b   1.000
_cell.length_c   1.000
_cell.angle_alpha   90.00
_cell.angle_beta   90.00
_cell.angle_gamma   90.00
#
_symmetry.space_group_name_H-M   'P 1'
#
loop_
_entity.id
_entity.type
_entity.pdbx_description
1 polymer ?
#
loop_
_entity_poly.entity_id
_entity_poly.type
_entity_poly.pdbx_seq_one_letter_code
_entity_poly.pdbx_strand_id
1 'polypeptide(L)'
;MSNTHNDNIQLVKNVIDVINSGDTTNVSDFIGPTYSNHESQMDPVRSKMRGPEEFSDTVINLRKAFSDLHYELVDSVSSNKKVIAIVSVVGKHTGSFFGFIPPSGNKISYQAVHMFTIGDDGKISEHKAIRDDLALMYQLGVIKATVSQYENFLKEWKGTRQ
;
A
#
# COMPACT_ATOMS: atom_id res chain seq x y z
N MET A 1 -17.91 8.99 -22.97
CA MET A 1 -17.46 7.84 -22.14
C MET A 1 -15.95 7.86 -21.82
N SER A 2 -15.09 8.55 -22.57
CA SER A 2 -13.63 8.56 -22.29
C SER A 2 -13.20 9.41 -21.07
N ASN A 3 -13.97 10.41 -20.66
CA ASN A 3 -13.60 11.29 -19.54
C ASN A 3 -13.61 10.60 -18.18
N THR A 4 -14.65 9.80 -17.88
CA THR A 4 -14.84 9.17 -16.57
C THR A 4 -13.70 8.21 -16.18
N HIS A 5 -13.11 7.50 -17.15
CA HIS A 5 -11.99 6.59 -16.88
C HIS A 5 -10.71 7.36 -16.51
N ASN A 6 -10.43 8.46 -17.22
CA ASN A 6 -9.27 9.30 -16.94
C ASN A 6 -9.43 10.04 -15.61
N ASP A 7 -10.65 10.48 -15.29
CA ASP A 7 -10.96 11.15 -14.03
C ASP A 7 -10.74 10.21 -12.84
N ASN A 8 -11.18 8.94 -12.95
CA ASN A 8 -10.98 7.93 -11.91
C ASN A 8 -9.48 7.60 -11.69
N ILE A 9 -8.70 7.49 -12.77
CA ILE A 9 -7.24 7.29 -12.65
C ILE A 9 -6.58 8.51 -12.00
N GLN A 10 -7.07 9.73 -12.26
CA GLN A 10 -6.56 10.94 -11.63
C GLN A 10 -6.77 10.93 -10.10
N LEU A 11 -7.88 10.37 -9.59
CA LEU A 11 -8.07 10.18 -8.15
C LEU A 11 -6.97 9.31 -7.53
N VAL A 12 -6.55 8.24 -8.21
CA VAL A 12 -5.46 7.38 -7.74
C VAL A 12 -4.11 8.10 -7.77
N LYS A 13 -3.86 8.94 -8.78
CA LYS A 13 -2.65 9.78 -8.81
C LYS A 13 -2.63 10.76 -7.64
N ASN A 14 -3.77 11.38 -7.32
CA ASN A 14 -3.88 12.26 -6.15
C ASN A 14 -3.55 11.51 -4.84
N VAL A 15 -4.01 10.24 -4.69
CA VAL A 15 -3.64 9.38 -3.56
C VAL A 15 -2.12 9.21 -3.48
N ILE A 16 -1.48 8.87 -4.60
CA ILE A 16 -0.02 8.65 -4.67
C ILE A 16 0.73 9.94 -4.34
N ASP A 17 0.30 11.09 -4.87
CA ASP A 17 0.92 12.38 -4.62
C ASP A 17 0.87 12.77 -3.13
N VAL A 18 -0.27 12.51 -2.46
CA VAL A 18 -0.41 12.74 -1.03
C VAL A 18 0.47 11.78 -0.22
N ILE A 19 0.57 10.50 -0.59
CA ILE A 19 1.48 9.56 0.09
C ILE A 19 2.93 10.02 -0.07
N ASN A 20 3.31 10.48 -1.26
CA ASN A 20 4.68 10.93 -1.55
C ASN A 20 5.03 12.25 -0.87
N SER A 21 4.12 13.22 -0.88
CA SER A 21 4.36 14.53 -0.24
C SER A 21 4.17 14.50 1.28
N GLY A 22 3.22 13.70 1.77
CA GLY A 22 2.75 13.73 3.15
C GLY A 22 1.78 14.87 3.44
N ASP A 23 1.42 15.67 2.43
CA ASP A 23 0.45 16.77 2.59
C ASP A 23 -0.98 16.24 2.50
N THR A 24 -1.64 16.20 3.62
CA THR A 24 -3.03 15.71 3.76
C THR A 24 -4.09 16.82 3.76
N THR A 25 -3.71 18.05 3.42
CA THR A 25 -4.59 19.23 3.56
C THR A 25 -5.87 19.10 2.72
N ASN A 26 -5.78 18.58 1.51
CA ASN A 26 -6.88 18.56 0.55
C ASN A 26 -7.44 17.15 0.28
N VAL A 27 -7.20 16.18 1.17
CA VAL A 27 -7.65 14.80 0.95
C VAL A 27 -9.17 14.67 0.85
N SER A 28 -9.93 15.56 1.47
CA SER A 28 -11.40 15.59 1.37
C SER A 28 -11.91 15.91 -0.04
N ASP A 29 -11.07 16.39 -0.94
CA ASP A 29 -11.49 16.69 -2.32
C ASP A 29 -11.68 15.39 -3.13
N PHE A 30 -10.96 14.31 -2.78
CA PHE A 30 -10.99 13.03 -3.51
C PHE A 30 -11.23 11.80 -2.63
N ILE A 31 -11.18 11.91 -1.30
CA ILE A 31 -11.58 10.86 -0.36
C ILE A 31 -12.98 11.16 0.16
N GLY A 32 -13.89 10.20 -0.03
CA GLY A 32 -15.29 10.33 0.40
C GLY A 32 -15.45 10.24 1.92
N PRO A 33 -16.55 10.78 2.49
CA PRO A 33 -16.76 10.84 3.94
C PRO A 33 -16.92 9.46 4.60
N THR A 34 -17.28 8.45 3.83
CA THR A 34 -17.46 7.06 4.31
C THR A 34 -16.29 6.14 3.92
N TYR A 35 -15.21 6.70 3.39
CA TYR A 35 -14.05 5.91 2.97
C TYR A 35 -13.61 4.92 4.04
N SER A 36 -13.32 3.70 3.60
CA SER A 36 -12.78 2.64 4.44
C SER A 36 -11.57 1.99 3.79
N ASN A 37 -10.55 1.73 4.62
CA ASN A 37 -9.34 1.05 4.21
C ASN A 37 -9.34 -0.38 4.79
N HIS A 38 -9.38 -1.39 3.94
CA HIS A 38 -9.36 -2.79 4.38
C HIS A 38 -8.05 -3.19 5.07
N GLU A 39 -6.96 -2.50 4.81
CA GLU A 39 -5.67 -2.77 5.44
C GLU A 39 -5.61 -2.35 6.90
N SER A 40 -6.50 -1.45 7.33
CA SER A 40 -6.62 -1.02 8.73
C SER A 40 -7.36 -2.02 9.62
N GLN A 41 -7.92 -3.10 9.08
CA GLN A 41 -8.76 -4.05 9.82
C GLN A 41 -8.04 -4.76 10.97
N MET A 42 -6.73 -4.94 10.88
CA MET A 42 -5.94 -5.57 11.93
C MET A 42 -5.66 -4.66 13.14
N ASP A 43 -5.88 -3.35 12.99
CA ASP A 43 -5.71 -2.37 14.06
C ASP A 43 -7.07 -2.07 14.71
N PRO A 44 -7.27 -2.38 16.00
CA PRO A 44 -8.58 -2.22 16.66
C PRO A 44 -9.07 -0.76 16.74
N VAL A 45 -8.17 0.21 16.66
CA VAL A 45 -8.51 1.64 16.66
C VAL A 45 -8.78 2.10 15.22
N ARG A 46 -7.83 1.87 14.32
CA ARG A 46 -7.88 2.36 12.94
C ARG A 46 -8.98 1.68 12.12
N SER A 47 -9.33 0.43 12.44
CA SER A 47 -10.44 -0.29 11.79
C SER A 47 -11.80 0.40 11.92
N LYS A 48 -11.95 1.29 12.92
CA LYS A 48 -13.17 2.07 13.16
C LYS A 48 -13.15 3.45 12.50
N MET A 49 -12.00 3.92 12.07
CA MET A 49 -11.85 5.20 11.39
C MET A 49 -12.48 5.16 10.00
N ARG A 50 -12.94 6.29 9.51
CA ARG A 50 -13.57 6.45 8.20
C ARG A 50 -13.21 7.80 7.60
N GLY A 51 -13.40 7.90 6.28
CA GLY A 51 -13.30 9.16 5.57
C GLY A 51 -11.88 9.70 5.43
N PRO A 52 -11.75 11.00 5.16
CA PRO A 52 -10.45 11.67 4.99
C PRO A 52 -9.51 11.54 6.19
N GLU A 53 -10.05 11.43 7.39
CA GLU A 53 -9.27 11.24 8.62
C GLU A 53 -8.55 9.89 8.63
N GLU A 54 -9.22 8.79 8.26
CA GLU A 54 -8.60 7.46 8.16
C GLU A 54 -7.47 7.45 7.14
N PHE A 55 -7.70 8.02 5.96
CA PHE A 55 -6.67 8.12 4.91
C PHE A 55 -5.48 8.95 5.37
N SER A 56 -5.71 10.10 5.99
CA SER A 56 -4.66 10.98 6.52
C SER A 56 -3.81 10.28 7.59
N ASP A 57 -4.47 9.56 8.52
CA ASP A 57 -3.77 8.77 9.54
C ASP A 57 -2.92 7.66 8.91
N THR A 58 -3.43 6.99 7.87
CA THR A 58 -2.66 5.99 7.12
C THR A 58 -1.40 6.61 6.51
N VAL A 59 -1.50 7.76 5.84
CA VAL A 59 -0.34 8.47 5.24
C VAL A 59 0.69 8.85 6.30
N ILE A 60 0.23 9.43 7.41
CA ILE A 60 1.11 9.85 8.52
C ILE A 60 1.86 8.66 9.10
N ASN A 61 1.19 7.52 9.33
CA ASN A 61 1.82 6.33 9.91
C ASN A 61 2.79 5.65 8.93
N LEU A 62 2.48 5.58 7.64
CA LEU A 62 3.41 5.08 6.63
C LEU A 62 4.69 5.93 6.58
N ARG A 63 4.57 7.24 6.59
CA ARG A 63 5.72 8.15 6.54
C ARG A 63 6.52 8.19 7.84
N LYS A 64 5.90 7.88 8.99
CA LYS A 64 6.63 7.65 10.25
C LYS A 64 7.42 6.35 10.22
N ALA A 65 6.87 5.30 9.60
CA ALA A 65 7.54 3.99 9.51
C ALA A 65 8.68 3.97 8.50
N PHE A 66 8.54 4.72 7.38
CA PHE A 66 9.49 4.68 6.29
C PHE A 66 9.95 6.09 5.90
N SER A 67 11.27 6.36 5.99
CA SER A 67 11.87 7.51 5.33
C SER A 67 12.05 7.23 3.83
N ASP A 68 12.21 8.30 3.05
CA ASP A 68 12.37 8.22 1.59
C ASP A 68 11.27 7.39 0.92
N LEU A 69 10.08 7.36 1.52
CA LEU A 69 8.93 6.63 1.01
C LEU A 69 8.49 7.23 -0.32
N HIS A 70 8.48 6.39 -1.35
CA HIS A 70 8.05 6.79 -2.67
C HIS A 70 7.19 5.71 -3.33
N TYR A 71 6.03 6.14 -3.81
CA TYR A 71 5.07 5.36 -4.56
C TYR A 71 5.10 5.81 -6.02
N GLU A 72 5.15 4.87 -6.95
CA GLU A 72 5.12 5.12 -8.38
C GLU A 72 4.01 4.28 -9.03
N LEU A 73 3.13 4.93 -9.80
CA LEU A 73 2.10 4.25 -10.58
C LEU A 73 2.76 3.57 -11.78
N VAL A 74 2.79 2.24 -11.77
CA VAL A 74 3.37 1.42 -12.85
C VAL A 74 2.35 1.22 -13.97
N ASP A 75 1.11 0.84 -13.58
CA ASP A 75 0.03 0.59 -14.54
C ASP A 75 -1.32 0.73 -13.84
N SER A 76 -2.39 0.98 -14.60
CA SER A 76 -3.73 1.06 -14.04
C SER A 76 -4.81 0.75 -15.07
N VAL A 77 -5.88 0.15 -14.59
CA VAL A 77 -7.11 -0.02 -15.37
C VAL A 77 -8.28 0.54 -14.58
N SER A 78 -9.16 1.25 -15.27
CA SER A 78 -10.40 1.81 -14.72
C SER A 78 -11.60 1.24 -15.45
N SER A 79 -12.60 0.82 -14.71
CA SER A 79 -13.88 0.35 -15.23
C SER A 79 -15.01 0.76 -14.32
N ASN A 80 -15.98 1.53 -14.84
CA ASN A 80 -17.09 2.09 -14.06
C ASN A 80 -16.60 2.85 -12.82
N LYS A 81 -16.94 2.31 -11.63
CA LYS A 81 -16.58 2.87 -10.32
C LYS A 81 -15.39 2.16 -9.66
N LYS A 82 -14.54 1.48 -10.44
CA LYS A 82 -13.37 0.79 -9.89
C LYS A 82 -12.11 1.16 -10.64
N VAL A 83 -11.04 1.34 -9.87
CA VAL A 83 -9.67 1.46 -10.40
C VAL A 83 -8.83 0.37 -9.76
N ILE A 84 -8.08 -0.35 -10.59
CA ILE A 84 -7.01 -1.25 -10.15
C ILE A 84 -5.71 -0.62 -10.61
N ALA A 85 -4.77 -0.45 -9.69
CA ALA A 85 -3.48 0.18 -9.92
C ALA A 85 -2.35 -0.72 -9.43
N ILE A 86 -1.35 -0.94 -10.26
CA ILE A 86 -0.08 -1.55 -9.87
C ILE A 86 0.85 -0.41 -9.47
N VAL A 87 1.35 -0.49 -8.24
CA VAL A 87 2.21 0.54 -7.66
C VAL A 87 3.53 -0.07 -7.23
N SER A 88 4.63 0.56 -7.61
CA SER A 88 5.96 0.27 -7.06
C SER A 88 6.18 1.11 -5.81
N VAL A 89 6.69 0.49 -4.76
CA VAL A 89 6.92 1.13 -3.46
C VAL A 89 8.37 0.94 -3.06
N VAL A 90 9.06 2.04 -2.75
CA VAL A 90 10.41 2.03 -2.20
C VAL A 90 10.48 2.90 -0.95
N GLY A 91 11.44 2.63 -0.08
CA GLY A 91 11.66 3.41 1.13
C GLY A 91 12.75 2.82 2.02
N LYS A 92 12.95 3.42 3.19
CA LYS A 92 13.85 2.92 4.23
C LYS A 92 13.10 2.80 5.55
N HIS A 93 13.13 1.63 6.16
CA HIS A 93 12.42 1.35 7.42
C HIS A 93 13.12 1.99 8.61
N THR A 94 12.64 3.13 9.04
CA THR A 94 13.26 3.98 10.07
C THR A 94 12.38 4.21 11.30
N GLY A 95 11.12 3.81 11.27
CA GLY A 95 10.19 3.89 12.39
C GLY A 95 9.44 2.59 12.62
N SER A 96 8.63 2.52 13.67
CA SER A 96 7.79 1.34 13.93
C SER A 96 6.77 1.13 12.83
N PHE A 97 6.66 -0.10 12.33
CA PHE A 97 5.65 -0.50 11.35
C PHE A 97 4.61 -1.41 12.00
N PHE A 98 3.34 -1.21 11.71
CA PHE A 98 2.19 -1.84 12.38
C PHE A 98 2.21 -1.73 13.92
N GLY A 99 2.95 -0.81 14.49
CA GLY A 99 3.07 -0.61 15.93
C GLY A 99 3.92 -1.65 16.67
N PHE A 100 4.31 -2.76 16.03
CA PHE A 100 5.05 -3.85 16.68
C PHE A 100 6.33 -4.29 15.94
N ILE A 101 6.54 -3.88 14.70
CA ILE A 101 7.79 -4.15 13.97
C ILE A 101 8.74 -2.98 14.18
N PRO A 102 9.83 -3.16 14.96
CA PRO A 102 10.77 -2.09 15.24
C PRO A 102 11.58 -1.73 13.99
N PRO A 103 12.11 -0.49 13.89
CA PRO A 103 12.89 -0.05 12.74
C PRO A 103 14.12 -0.93 12.50
N SER A 104 14.27 -1.43 11.28
CA SER A 104 15.42 -2.26 10.89
C SER A 104 16.54 -1.47 10.23
N GLY A 105 16.28 -0.27 9.73
CA GLY A 105 17.19 0.51 8.91
C GLY A 105 17.34 0.00 7.47
N ASN A 106 16.65 -1.08 7.10
CA ASN A 106 16.73 -1.70 5.79
C ASN A 106 15.96 -0.88 4.73
N LYS A 107 16.42 -0.97 3.49
CA LYS A 107 15.66 -0.51 2.33
C LYS A 107 14.57 -1.53 2.00
N ILE A 108 13.43 -1.03 1.54
CA ILE A 108 12.34 -1.83 1.01
C ILE A 108 12.10 -1.48 -0.46
N SER A 109 11.73 -2.50 -1.24
CA SER A 109 11.31 -2.36 -2.64
C SER A 109 10.35 -3.51 -2.96
N TYR A 110 9.10 -3.19 -3.27
CA TYR A 110 8.09 -4.18 -3.64
C TYR A 110 7.04 -3.56 -4.55
N GLN A 111 6.20 -4.41 -5.13
CA GLN A 111 5.01 -3.97 -5.85
C GLN A 111 3.75 -4.39 -5.09
N ALA A 112 2.71 -3.60 -5.26
CA ALA A 112 1.39 -3.87 -4.73
C ALA A 112 0.32 -3.59 -5.78
N VAL A 113 -0.78 -4.33 -5.69
CA VAL A 113 -2.00 -4.07 -6.46
C VAL A 113 -2.99 -3.39 -5.53
N HIS A 114 -3.32 -2.15 -5.84
CA HIS A 114 -4.30 -1.36 -5.12
C HIS A 114 -5.62 -1.34 -5.88
N MET A 115 -6.72 -1.54 -5.17
CA MET A 115 -8.08 -1.53 -5.69
C MET A 115 -8.87 -0.42 -4.99
N PHE A 116 -9.40 0.51 -5.78
CA PHE A 116 -10.19 1.62 -5.31
C PHE A 116 -11.64 1.51 -5.82
N THR A 117 -12.60 1.78 -4.96
CA THR A 117 -14.01 1.94 -5.34
C THR A 117 -14.36 3.42 -5.28
N ILE A 118 -15.03 3.91 -6.33
CA ILE A 118 -15.48 5.30 -6.44
C ILE A 118 -16.96 5.35 -6.03
N GLY A 119 -17.28 6.21 -5.09
CA GLY A 119 -18.64 6.45 -4.61
C GLY A 119 -19.51 7.23 -5.63
N ASP A 120 -20.78 7.40 -5.29
CA ASP A 120 -21.72 8.18 -6.10
C ASP A 120 -21.40 9.68 -6.12
N ASP A 121 -20.66 10.14 -5.12
CA ASP A 121 -20.13 11.50 -4.99
C ASP A 121 -18.88 11.77 -5.86
N GLY A 122 -18.43 10.76 -6.61
CA GLY A 122 -17.22 10.84 -7.44
C GLY A 122 -15.90 10.77 -6.65
N LYS A 123 -15.94 10.44 -5.36
CA LYS A 123 -14.76 10.29 -4.50
C LYS A 123 -14.46 8.83 -4.19
N ILE A 124 -13.24 8.56 -3.75
CA ILE A 124 -12.84 7.21 -3.33
C ILE A 124 -13.58 6.86 -2.03
N SER A 125 -14.35 5.77 -2.06
CA SER A 125 -15.14 5.27 -0.92
C SER A 125 -14.55 4.04 -0.26
N GLU A 126 -13.65 3.30 -0.95
CA GLU A 126 -13.06 2.08 -0.43
C GLU A 126 -11.68 1.84 -1.04
N HIS A 127 -10.78 1.29 -0.24
CA HIS A 127 -9.47 0.84 -0.65
C HIS A 127 -9.19 -0.58 -0.15
N LYS A 128 -8.61 -1.40 -1.03
CA LYS A 128 -7.99 -2.70 -0.73
C LYS A 128 -6.65 -2.78 -1.42
N ALA A 129 -5.69 -3.50 -0.82
CA ALA A 129 -4.46 -3.83 -1.51
C ALA A 129 -4.10 -5.30 -1.36
N ILE A 130 -3.34 -5.80 -2.34
CA ILE A 130 -2.63 -7.06 -2.28
C ILE A 130 -1.16 -6.73 -2.45
N ARG A 131 -0.35 -7.04 -1.44
CA ARG A 131 1.08 -6.79 -1.42
C ARG A 131 1.85 -8.10 -1.41
N ASP A 132 3.09 -8.05 -1.85
CA ASP A 132 4.06 -9.12 -1.58
C ASP A 132 4.58 -8.99 -0.13
N ASP A 133 3.71 -9.34 0.82
CA ASP A 133 4.03 -9.25 2.25
C ASP A 133 5.17 -10.19 2.65
N LEU A 134 5.35 -11.31 1.94
CA LEU A 134 6.47 -12.20 2.21
C LEU A 134 7.80 -11.51 1.89
N ALA A 135 7.92 -10.91 0.71
CA ALA A 135 9.12 -10.17 0.31
C ALA A 135 9.36 -8.98 1.25
N LEU A 136 8.30 -8.25 1.62
CA LEU A 136 8.39 -7.14 2.57
C LEU A 136 8.91 -7.62 3.94
N MET A 137 8.39 -8.70 4.50
CA MET A 137 8.82 -9.23 5.80
C MET A 137 10.29 -9.70 5.79
N TYR A 138 10.77 -10.27 4.68
CA TYR A 138 12.20 -10.55 4.48
C TYR A 138 13.03 -9.28 4.47
N GLN A 139 12.62 -8.27 3.71
CA GLN A 139 13.35 -7.00 3.61
C GLN A 139 13.39 -6.26 4.96
N LEU A 140 12.31 -6.31 5.73
CA LEU A 140 12.24 -5.77 7.09
C LEU A 140 13.10 -6.56 8.10
N GLY A 141 13.55 -7.77 7.75
CA GLY A 141 14.31 -8.65 8.64
C GLY A 141 13.45 -9.36 9.70
N VAL A 142 12.12 -9.36 9.54
CA VAL A 142 11.18 -10.09 10.41
C VAL A 142 11.28 -11.59 10.15
N ILE A 143 11.34 -11.97 8.87
CA ILE A 143 11.58 -13.34 8.45
C ILE A 143 13.04 -13.47 8.05
N LYS A 144 13.74 -14.43 8.62
CA LYS A 144 15.15 -14.75 8.33
C LYS A 144 15.23 -16.18 7.83
N ALA A 145 15.55 -16.36 6.55
CA ALA A 145 16.00 -17.66 6.07
C ALA A 145 17.50 -17.78 6.31
N THR A 146 17.95 -18.85 6.94
CA THR A 146 19.38 -19.18 7.01
C THR A 146 19.84 -19.67 5.63
N VAL A 147 21.13 -19.46 5.32
CA VAL A 147 21.73 -19.96 4.07
C VAL A 147 21.48 -21.48 3.90
N SER A 148 21.59 -22.25 5.00
CA SER A 148 21.34 -23.68 5.01
C SER A 148 19.88 -24.05 4.68
N GLN A 149 18.91 -23.27 5.15
CA GLN A 149 17.49 -23.50 4.80
C GLN A 149 17.23 -23.25 3.32
N TYR A 150 17.83 -22.22 2.74
CA TYR A 150 17.72 -21.92 1.31
C TYR A 150 18.40 -23.01 0.46
N GLU A 151 19.61 -23.43 0.84
CA GLU A 151 20.33 -24.52 0.16
C GLU A 151 19.59 -25.87 0.23
N ASN A 152 18.97 -26.19 1.36
CA ASN A 152 18.15 -27.39 1.51
C ASN A 152 16.91 -27.32 0.62
N PHE A 153 16.21 -26.18 0.61
CA PHE A 153 15.08 -25.95 -0.30
C PHE A 153 15.49 -26.15 -1.77
N LEU A 154 16.64 -25.59 -2.19
CA LEU A 154 17.12 -25.75 -3.56
C LEU A 154 17.47 -27.21 -3.91
N LYS A 155 18.00 -27.98 -2.96
CA LYS A 155 18.29 -29.43 -3.16
C LYS A 155 17.01 -30.23 -3.35
N GLU A 156 16.02 -30.00 -2.49
CA GLU A 156 14.71 -30.66 -2.57
C GLU A 156 14.01 -30.34 -3.88
N TRP A 157 14.00 -29.06 -4.29
CA TRP A 157 13.35 -28.64 -5.52
C TRP A 157 14.01 -29.20 -6.78
N LYS A 158 15.35 -29.29 -6.82
CA LYS A 158 16.09 -29.93 -7.93
C LYS A 158 15.84 -31.43 -7.98
N GLY A 159 15.64 -32.10 -6.83
CA GLY A 159 15.32 -33.51 -6.74
C GLY A 159 13.91 -33.88 -7.21
N THR A 160 12.96 -32.97 -7.19
CA THR A 160 11.56 -33.22 -7.63
C THR A 160 11.33 -33.03 -9.14
N ARG A 161 12.37 -32.67 -9.91
CA ARG A 161 12.30 -32.44 -11.37
C ARG A 161 13.06 -33.47 -12.22
N GLN A 162 13.35 -34.65 -11.67
CA GLN A 162 13.90 -35.77 -12.43
C GLN A 162 12.82 -36.74 -12.86
#